data_9184414286e66ee73de7599246f6b643
#
_entry.id   9184414286e66ee73de7599246f6b643
#
_cell.length_a   1.000
_cell.length_b   1.000
_cell.length_c   1.000
_cell.angle_alpha   90.00
_cell.angle_beta   90.00
_cell.angle_gamma   90.00
#
_symmetry.space_group_name_H-M   'P 1'
#
loop_
_entity.id
_entity.type
_entity.pdbx_description
1 polymer ?
#
loop_
_entity_poly.entity_id
_entity_poly.type
_entity_poly.pdbx_seq_one_letter_code
_entity_poly.pdbx_strand_id
1 'polypeptide(L)'
;MPKFSTDWFTHNQKDFDMCLNQAKPIERYLEIGCFEGRSACHVIQKHLTSTGHIVCIDNFYGGQEHDSVDFNQVYETFLENIREVLNGSMRTYEVIGTTSHQALTMLNARDEEGFDAIYIDGSHTARDVLMDSIMSWPLLKQGGVMIWDDYLWDDVEGVYNQPKLGIDAFLDVFQDRIEIIHNGYQVGIKKR
;
A
#
# COMPACT_ATOMS: atom_id res chain seq x y z
N MET A 1 18.68 11.57 6.55
CA MET A 1 17.81 10.41 6.92
C MET A 1 16.37 10.88 6.92
N PRO A 2 15.43 10.09 6.40
CA PRO A 2 14.01 10.42 6.41
C PRO A 2 13.51 10.81 7.80
N LYS A 3 12.54 11.71 7.86
CA LYS A 3 11.92 12.21 9.09
C LYS A 3 10.43 11.94 9.06
N PHE A 4 9.91 11.40 10.13
CA PHE A 4 8.50 11.04 10.24
C PHE A 4 7.92 11.57 11.54
N SER A 5 6.72 12.12 11.49
CA SER A 5 6.02 12.65 12.67
C SER A 5 5.40 11.54 13.53
N THR A 6 5.07 10.40 12.89
CA THR A 6 4.41 9.25 13.54
C THR A 6 5.11 7.94 13.20
N ASP A 7 4.81 6.88 13.94
CA ASP A 7 5.27 5.53 13.65
C ASP A 7 4.13 4.52 13.76
N TRP A 8 3.36 4.41 12.68
CA TRP A 8 2.29 3.41 12.55
C TRP A 8 2.76 2.13 11.84
N PHE A 9 3.98 2.10 11.29
CA PHE A 9 4.50 1.01 10.47
C PHE A 9 5.41 0.02 11.20
N THR A 10 6.29 0.49 12.11
CA THR A 10 7.39 -0.36 12.62
C THR A 10 6.90 -1.60 13.39
N HIS A 11 5.74 -1.53 14.03
CA HIS A 11 5.18 -2.67 14.77
C HIS A 11 4.75 -3.83 13.85
N ASN A 12 4.36 -3.54 12.61
CA ASN A 12 3.95 -4.51 11.59
C ASN A 12 5.06 -4.88 10.59
N GLN A 13 6.19 -4.18 10.63
CA GLN A 13 7.27 -4.29 9.64
C GLN A 13 7.75 -5.73 9.42
N LYS A 14 7.83 -6.56 10.47
CA LYS A 14 8.31 -7.94 10.35
C LYS A 14 7.39 -8.80 9.47
N ASP A 15 6.10 -8.68 9.65
CA ASP A 15 5.10 -9.46 8.91
C ASP A 15 4.99 -8.92 7.48
N PHE A 16 5.05 -7.61 7.30
CA PHE A 16 5.18 -6.94 6.01
C PHE A 16 6.39 -7.45 5.22
N ASP A 17 7.59 -7.47 5.82
CA ASP A 17 8.82 -7.97 5.20
C ASP A 17 8.70 -9.45 4.82
N MET A 18 8.07 -10.26 5.66
CA MET A 18 7.83 -11.68 5.39
C MET A 18 6.95 -11.85 4.15
N CYS A 19 5.90 -11.07 4.00
CA CYS A 19 5.03 -11.09 2.84
C CYS A 19 5.78 -10.65 1.57
N LEU A 20 6.48 -9.51 1.61
CA LEU A 20 7.23 -9.00 0.46
C LEU A 20 8.34 -9.95 0.00
N ASN A 21 8.92 -10.72 0.91
CA ASN A 21 9.93 -11.73 0.56
C ASN A 21 9.36 -12.87 -0.32
N GLN A 22 8.04 -13.06 -0.38
CA GLN A 22 7.39 -14.02 -1.26
C GLN A 22 7.24 -13.52 -2.72
N ALA A 23 7.37 -12.21 -2.95
CA ALA A 23 7.24 -11.57 -4.27
C ALA A 23 8.60 -11.28 -4.95
N LYS A 24 9.73 -11.57 -4.29
CA LYS A 24 11.06 -11.18 -4.82
C LYS A 24 11.42 -11.86 -6.13
N PRO A 25 12.06 -11.15 -7.07
CA PRO A 25 12.46 -9.73 -7.02
C PRO A 25 11.26 -8.77 -7.16
N ILE A 26 11.31 -7.61 -6.50
CA ILE A 26 10.30 -6.56 -6.65
C ILE A 26 10.87 -5.46 -7.55
N GLU A 27 10.41 -5.41 -8.78
CA GLU A 27 10.78 -4.40 -9.77
C GLU A 27 9.74 -3.27 -9.82
N ARG A 28 8.46 -3.60 -9.62
CA ARG A 28 7.35 -2.64 -9.60
C ARG A 28 6.53 -2.84 -8.32
N TYR A 29 6.39 -1.79 -7.55
CA TYR A 29 5.65 -1.78 -6.29
C TYR A 29 4.61 -0.67 -6.30
N LEU A 30 3.41 -0.96 -5.79
CA LEU A 30 2.31 -0.02 -5.63
C LEU A 30 1.94 0.11 -4.16
N GLU A 31 1.77 1.34 -3.69
CA GLU A 31 1.29 1.65 -2.35
C GLU A 31 0.10 2.59 -2.41
N ILE A 32 -0.97 2.25 -1.69
CA ILE A 32 -2.19 3.04 -1.53
C ILE A 32 -2.28 3.47 -0.08
N GLY A 33 -2.24 4.80 0.16
CA GLY A 33 -2.09 5.38 1.50
C GLY A 33 -0.61 5.45 1.90
N CYS A 34 0.03 6.56 1.60
CA CYS A 34 1.48 6.69 1.79
C CYS A 34 1.86 7.61 2.94
N PHE A 35 0.97 8.52 3.33
CA PHE A 35 1.22 9.53 4.36
C PHE A 35 2.57 10.22 4.16
N GLU A 36 3.47 10.20 5.14
CA GLU A 36 4.84 10.75 5.06
C GLU A 36 5.85 9.80 4.38
N GLY A 37 5.39 8.62 3.88
CA GLY A 37 6.18 7.67 3.10
C GLY A 37 7.08 6.75 3.92
N ARG A 38 6.73 6.40 5.16
CA ARG A 38 7.58 5.53 6.00
C ARG A 38 7.71 4.12 5.41
N SER A 39 6.61 3.48 5.08
CA SER A 39 6.54 2.18 4.41
C SER A 39 7.20 2.22 3.02
N ALA A 40 6.89 3.23 2.21
CA ALA A 40 7.50 3.46 0.90
C ALA A 40 9.03 3.58 0.97
N CYS A 41 9.55 4.38 1.91
CA CYS A 41 10.99 4.50 2.14
C CYS A 41 11.63 3.17 2.54
N HIS A 42 10.96 2.38 3.39
CA HIS A 42 11.41 1.05 3.77
C HIS A 42 11.48 0.11 2.56
N VAL A 43 10.44 0.08 1.73
CA VAL A 43 10.41 -0.75 0.51
C VAL A 43 11.53 -0.35 -0.45
N ILE A 44 11.72 0.94 -0.71
CA ILE A 44 12.81 1.44 -1.56
C ILE A 44 14.16 0.94 -1.06
N GLN A 45 14.41 0.99 0.23
CA GLN A 45 15.71 0.65 0.82
C GLN A 45 15.96 -0.85 0.91
N LYS A 46 14.93 -1.68 1.14
CA LYS A 46 15.07 -3.08 1.54
C LYS A 46 14.60 -4.10 0.52
N HIS A 47 13.60 -3.75 -0.28
CA HIS A 47 12.90 -4.73 -1.12
C HIS A 47 12.98 -4.43 -2.61
N LEU A 48 12.91 -3.16 -2.99
CA LEU A 48 12.93 -2.75 -4.39
C LEU A 48 14.30 -3.04 -5.03
N THR A 49 14.31 -3.61 -6.23
CA THR A 49 15.54 -3.85 -7.00
C THR A 49 16.29 -2.53 -7.28
N SER A 50 17.55 -2.62 -7.71
CA SER A 50 18.41 -1.44 -7.92
C SER A 50 17.89 -0.46 -8.99
N THR A 51 17.03 -0.92 -9.89
CA THR A 51 16.39 -0.15 -10.97
C THR A 51 14.88 -0.13 -10.85
N GLY A 52 14.34 -0.59 -9.72
CA GLY A 52 12.91 -0.75 -9.52
C GLY A 52 12.15 0.57 -9.48
N HIS A 53 10.85 0.47 -9.64
CA HIS A 53 9.91 1.59 -9.70
C HIS A 53 8.83 1.45 -8.63
N ILE A 54 8.56 2.52 -7.90
CA ILE A 54 7.47 2.59 -6.92
C ILE A 54 6.41 3.61 -7.36
N VAL A 55 5.15 3.20 -7.28
CA VAL A 55 4.00 4.11 -7.44
C VAL A 55 3.33 4.29 -6.09
N CYS A 56 3.15 5.53 -5.68
CA CYS A 56 2.53 5.92 -4.42
C CYS A 56 1.24 6.68 -4.71
N ILE A 57 0.13 6.20 -4.16
CA ILE A 57 -1.19 6.83 -4.28
C ILE A 57 -1.58 7.37 -2.92
N ASP A 58 -1.83 8.67 -2.84
CA ASP A 58 -2.39 9.31 -1.65
C ASP A 58 -3.07 10.62 -2.08
N ASN A 59 -4.19 10.96 -1.45
CA ASN A 59 -4.83 12.25 -1.68
C ASN A 59 -4.16 13.39 -0.91
N PHE A 60 -3.36 13.06 0.13
CA PHE A 60 -2.69 13.97 1.06
C PHE A 60 -3.64 14.95 1.78
N TYR A 61 -4.92 14.56 1.93
CA TYR A 61 -5.92 15.30 2.71
C TYR A 61 -6.35 14.56 3.98
N GLY A 62 -5.86 13.31 4.15
CA GLY A 62 -6.16 12.43 5.27
C GLY A 62 -7.57 11.85 5.29
N GLY A 63 -7.81 11.06 6.33
CA GLY A 63 -9.12 10.53 6.69
C GLY A 63 -9.72 11.27 7.90
N GLN A 64 -10.91 10.87 8.32
CA GLN A 64 -11.63 11.49 9.45
C GLN A 64 -10.90 11.33 10.79
N GLU A 65 -9.97 10.38 10.88
CA GLU A 65 -9.14 10.08 12.05
C GLU A 65 -7.97 11.06 12.26
N HIS A 66 -7.71 11.97 11.32
CA HIS A 66 -6.52 12.82 11.30
C HIS A 66 -6.79 14.29 11.63
N ASP A 67 -7.76 14.60 12.48
CA ASP A 67 -8.22 15.97 12.79
C ASP A 67 -7.12 16.96 13.26
N SER A 68 -5.93 16.47 13.66
CA SER A 68 -4.82 17.31 14.17
C SER A 68 -3.62 17.40 13.24
N VAL A 69 -3.68 16.84 12.02
CA VAL A 69 -2.54 16.76 11.10
C VAL A 69 -2.59 17.91 10.08
N ASP A 70 -1.46 18.62 9.91
CA ASP A 70 -1.29 19.58 8.79
C ASP A 70 -0.92 18.85 7.50
N PHE A 71 -1.92 18.52 6.70
CA PHE A 71 -1.74 17.77 5.46
C PHE A 71 -0.93 18.48 4.38
N ASN A 72 -0.81 19.81 4.40
CA ASN A 72 0.10 20.51 3.49
C ASN A 72 1.56 20.10 3.79
N GLN A 73 1.89 19.92 5.06
CA GLN A 73 3.21 19.48 5.47
C GLN A 73 3.46 18.00 5.21
N VAL A 74 2.44 17.15 5.27
CA VAL A 74 2.55 15.71 4.98
C VAL A 74 3.08 15.46 3.58
N TYR A 75 2.52 16.12 2.57
CA TYR A 75 2.97 15.96 1.19
C TYR A 75 4.42 16.40 0.96
N GLU A 76 4.80 17.55 1.51
CA GLU A 76 6.19 18.03 1.42
C GLU A 76 7.15 17.07 2.14
N THR A 77 6.79 16.61 3.33
CA THR A 77 7.57 15.64 4.11
C THR A 77 7.72 14.33 3.34
N PHE A 78 6.64 13.82 2.73
CA PHE A 78 6.69 12.64 1.86
C PHE A 78 7.70 12.83 0.73
N LEU A 79 7.65 13.94 0.00
CA LEU A 79 8.56 14.20 -1.12
C LEU A 79 10.02 14.31 -0.67
N GLU A 80 10.28 14.96 0.47
CA GLU A 80 11.62 15.05 1.06
C GLU A 80 12.15 13.67 1.43
N ASN A 81 11.35 12.84 2.08
CA ASN A 81 11.71 11.50 2.51
C ASN A 81 12.02 10.58 1.31
N ILE A 82 11.17 10.58 0.29
CA ILE A 82 11.39 9.79 -0.93
C ILE A 82 12.66 10.23 -1.66
N ARG A 83 12.88 11.54 -1.83
CA ARG A 83 14.09 12.07 -2.47
C ARG A 83 15.36 11.71 -1.69
N GLU A 84 15.29 11.76 -0.36
CA GLU A 84 16.42 11.39 0.50
C GLU A 84 16.83 9.92 0.29
N VAL A 85 15.88 8.97 0.28
CA VAL A 85 16.20 7.55 0.12
C VAL A 85 16.58 7.16 -1.31
N LEU A 86 16.16 7.94 -2.30
CA LEU A 86 16.50 7.73 -3.70
C LEU A 86 17.82 8.40 -4.11
N ASN A 87 18.39 9.24 -3.25
CA ASN A 87 19.60 9.98 -3.57
C ASN A 87 20.76 9.05 -3.98
N GLY A 88 21.28 9.24 -5.20
CA GLY A 88 22.31 8.39 -5.79
C GLY A 88 21.83 7.01 -6.27
N SER A 89 20.53 6.77 -6.26
CA SER A 89 19.89 5.53 -6.73
C SER A 89 19.46 5.63 -8.19
N MET A 90 19.37 4.47 -8.88
CA MET A 90 18.72 4.36 -10.21
C MET A 90 17.23 4.01 -10.10
N ARG A 91 16.72 3.83 -8.89
CA ARG A 91 15.29 3.60 -8.65
C ARG A 91 14.49 4.85 -9.00
N THR A 92 13.24 4.63 -9.43
CA THR A 92 12.34 5.71 -9.80
C THR A 92 11.05 5.65 -8.99
N TYR A 93 10.31 6.76 -8.94
CA TYR A 93 9.03 6.84 -8.28
C TYR A 93 8.03 7.67 -9.07
N GLU A 94 6.76 7.37 -8.88
CA GLU A 94 5.62 8.18 -9.30
C GLU A 94 4.72 8.44 -8.09
N VAL A 95 4.19 9.66 -7.99
CA VAL A 95 3.19 10.03 -6.99
C VAL A 95 1.91 10.42 -7.70
N ILE A 96 0.81 9.79 -7.35
CA ILE A 96 -0.53 10.11 -7.87
C ILE A 96 -1.34 10.72 -6.74
N GLY A 97 -1.34 12.06 -6.69
CA GLY A 97 -1.98 12.88 -5.65
C GLY A 97 -3.49 13.01 -5.85
N THR A 98 -4.23 11.90 -5.70
CA THR A 98 -5.70 11.87 -5.81
C THR A 98 -6.28 10.69 -5.04
N THR A 99 -7.60 10.51 -5.07
CA THR A 99 -8.24 9.34 -4.44
C THR A 99 -7.76 8.04 -5.09
N SER A 100 -7.69 6.97 -4.30
CA SER A 100 -7.30 5.63 -4.77
C SER A 100 -8.11 5.18 -5.99
N HIS A 101 -9.40 5.42 -5.98
CA HIS A 101 -10.34 5.15 -7.07
C HIS A 101 -9.94 5.78 -8.41
N GLN A 102 -9.62 7.08 -8.38
CA GLN A 102 -9.22 7.80 -9.58
C GLN A 102 -7.85 7.32 -10.06
N ALA A 103 -6.91 7.16 -9.13
CA ALA A 103 -5.56 6.68 -9.44
C ALA A 103 -5.59 5.26 -10.02
N LEU A 104 -6.32 4.33 -9.40
CA LEU A 104 -6.44 2.95 -9.88
C LEU A 104 -7.16 2.87 -11.23
N THR A 105 -8.15 3.75 -11.48
CA THR A 105 -8.78 3.87 -12.81
C THR A 105 -7.75 4.28 -13.86
N MET A 106 -6.91 5.27 -13.55
CA MET A 106 -5.84 5.72 -14.45
C MET A 106 -4.81 4.61 -14.70
N LEU A 107 -4.37 3.92 -13.65
CA LEU A 107 -3.39 2.83 -13.77
C LEU A 107 -3.92 1.66 -14.59
N ASN A 108 -5.19 1.26 -14.39
CA ASN A 108 -5.84 0.20 -15.18
C ASN A 108 -6.03 0.57 -16.65
N ALA A 109 -6.04 1.85 -16.99
CA ALA A 109 -6.12 2.32 -18.38
C ALA A 109 -4.75 2.39 -19.09
N ARG A 110 -3.65 2.24 -18.35
CA ARG A 110 -2.30 2.22 -18.90
C ARG A 110 -1.99 0.82 -19.44
N ASP A 111 -1.35 0.76 -20.60
CA ASP A 111 -0.79 -0.51 -21.15
C ASP A 111 0.62 -0.70 -20.59
N GLU A 112 0.72 -0.91 -19.29
CA GLU A 112 1.98 -1.08 -18.57
C GLU A 112 2.04 -2.44 -17.88
N GLU A 113 3.27 -2.89 -17.57
CA GLU A 113 3.47 -4.09 -16.76
C GLU A 113 2.85 -3.90 -15.38
N GLY A 114 2.25 -4.97 -14.85
CA GLY A 114 1.69 -4.99 -13.51
C GLY A 114 2.74 -4.87 -12.40
N PHE A 115 2.29 -4.91 -11.17
CA PHE A 115 3.12 -4.79 -9.97
C PHE A 115 3.47 -6.16 -9.40
N ASP A 116 4.68 -6.29 -8.88
CA ASP A 116 5.15 -7.50 -8.18
C ASP A 116 4.59 -7.56 -6.75
N ALA A 117 4.37 -6.39 -6.15
CA ALA A 117 3.71 -6.28 -4.85
C ALA A 117 2.84 -5.02 -4.78
N ILE A 118 1.72 -5.13 -4.07
CA ILE A 118 0.76 -4.04 -3.81
C ILE A 118 0.48 -4.00 -2.31
N TYR A 119 0.56 -2.81 -1.71
CA TYR A 119 0.20 -2.55 -0.32
C TYR A 119 -1.00 -1.61 -0.25
N ILE A 120 -2.03 -2.01 0.50
CA ILE A 120 -3.27 -1.25 0.69
C ILE A 120 -3.34 -0.84 2.16
N ASP A 121 -3.11 0.45 2.40
CA ASP A 121 -3.04 1.10 3.70
C ASP A 121 -3.65 2.52 3.61
N GLY A 122 -4.79 2.62 2.95
CA GLY A 122 -5.45 3.90 2.66
C GLY A 122 -6.61 4.17 3.60
N SER A 123 -7.84 4.05 3.09
CA SER A 123 -9.06 4.23 3.90
C SER A 123 -9.32 3.03 4.80
N HIS A 124 -9.83 3.29 6.01
CA HIS A 124 -10.22 2.23 6.95
C HIS A 124 -11.69 1.82 6.82
N THR A 125 -12.42 2.27 5.79
CA THR A 125 -13.78 1.81 5.55
C THR A 125 -13.82 0.52 4.73
N ALA A 126 -14.69 -0.42 5.11
CA ALA A 126 -14.83 -1.70 4.40
C ALA A 126 -15.05 -1.56 2.89
N ARG A 127 -15.81 -0.53 2.48
CA ARG A 127 -16.13 -0.29 1.06
C ARG A 127 -14.94 0.16 0.26
N ASP A 128 -14.17 1.09 0.81
CA ASP A 128 -13.00 1.63 0.11
C ASP A 128 -11.92 0.56 0.01
N VAL A 129 -11.66 -0.19 1.11
CA VAL A 129 -10.71 -1.30 1.11
C VAL A 129 -11.10 -2.39 0.10
N LEU A 130 -12.40 -2.75 0.03
CA LEU A 130 -12.87 -3.72 -0.98
C LEU A 130 -12.70 -3.17 -2.40
N MET A 131 -13.01 -1.89 -2.63
CA MET A 131 -12.84 -1.26 -3.93
C MET A 131 -11.38 -1.19 -4.35
N ASP A 132 -10.50 -0.76 -3.45
CA ASP A 132 -9.06 -0.73 -3.70
C ASP A 132 -8.52 -2.11 -4.02
N SER A 133 -8.98 -3.14 -3.31
CA SER A 133 -8.61 -4.55 -3.54
C SER A 133 -9.03 -5.02 -4.94
N ILE A 134 -10.30 -4.80 -5.32
CA ILE A 134 -10.84 -5.23 -6.62
C ILE A 134 -10.14 -4.50 -7.77
N MET A 135 -9.93 -3.18 -7.63
CA MET A 135 -9.30 -2.38 -8.69
C MET A 135 -7.79 -2.62 -8.79
N SER A 136 -7.14 -3.04 -7.72
CA SER A 136 -5.72 -3.42 -7.70
C SER A 136 -5.47 -4.83 -8.26
N TRP A 137 -6.48 -5.71 -8.21
CA TRP A 137 -6.33 -7.10 -8.63
C TRP A 137 -5.83 -7.30 -10.08
N PRO A 138 -6.37 -6.61 -11.11
CA PRO A 138 -5.83 -6.72 -12.47
C PRO A 138 -4.40 -6.18 -12.59
N LEU A 139 -4.00 -5.24 -11.75
CA LEU A 139 -2.66 -4.65 -11.74
C LEU A 139 -1.61 -5.56 -11.07
N LEU A 140 -2.02 -6.54 -10.27
CA LEU A 140 -1.11 -7.48 -9.61
C LEU A 140 -0.68 -8.57 -10.59
N LYS A 141 0.63 -8.79 -10.75
CA LYS A 141 1.19 -9.88 -11.56
C LYS A 141 0.82 -11.25 -11.00
N GLN A 142 0.83 -12.27 -11.84
CA GLN A 142 0.81 -13.67 -11.39
C GLN A 142 2.04 -13.95 -10.51
N GLY A 143 1.81 -14.60 -9.36
CA GLY A 143 2.85 -14.80 -8.35
C GLY A 143 3.16 -13.55 -7.51
N GLY A 144 2.54 -12.42 -7.81
CA GLY A 144 2.66 -11.18 -7.04
C GLY A 144 1.96 -11.26 -5.68
N VAL A 145 2.32 -10.35 -4.80
CA VAL A 145 1.83 -10.29 -3.40
C VAL A 145 0.98 -9.05 -3.20
N MET A 146 -0.16 -9.20 -2.53
CA MET A 146 -0.98 -8.08 -2.04
C MET A 146 -1.05 -8.16 -0.52
N ILE A 147 -0.88 -7.01 0.12
CA ILE A 147 -0.89 -6.89 1.58
C ILE A 147 -1.90 -5.80 1.94
N TRP A 148 -2.75 -6.08 2.90
CA TRP A 148 -3.64 -5.11 3.55
C TRP A 148 -3.15 -4.82 4.95
N ASP A 149 -3.12 -3.55 5.33
CA ASP A 149 -2.97 -3.16 6.73
C ASP A 149 -4.32 -3.17 7.46
N ASP A 150 -4.28 -2.98 8.76
CA ASP A 150 -5.43 -2.69 9.62
C ASP A 150 -6.56 -3.72 9.61
N TYR A 151 -6.26 -4.99 9.29
CA TYR A 151 -7.28 -6.05 9.29
C TYR A 151 -7.97 -6.22 10.65
N LEU A 152 -7.24 -6.01 11.75
CA LEU A 152 -7.79 -6.08 13.11
C LEU A 152 -8.05 -4.70 13.73
N TRP A 153 -8.01 -3.63 12.93
CA TRP A 153 -8.31 -2.30 13.40
C TRP A 153 -9.82 -2.16 13.70
N ASP A 154 -10.18 -1.72 14.91
CA ASP A 154 -11.54 -1.71 15.43
C ASP A 154 -11.93 -0.38 16.11
N ASP A 155 -11.14 0.67 15.91
CA ASP A 155 -11.29 1.98 16.60
C ASP A 155 -12.47 2.83 16.10
N VAL A 156 -13.38 2.25 15.30
CA VAL A 156 -14.55 2.92 14.76
C VAL A 156 -15.85 2.19 15.07
N GLU A 157 -16.90 2.97 15.32
CA GLU A 157 -18.24 2.43 15.51
C GLU A 157 -18.80 1.83 14.20
N GLY A 158 -19.18 0.55 14.28
CA GLY A 158 -19.90 -0.17 13.24
C GLY A 158 -19.01 -0.97 12.29
N VAL A 159 -19.37 -2.22 12.10
CA VAL A 159 -18.65 -3.21 11.28
C VAL A 159 -18.38 -2.74 9.83
N TYR A 160 -19.20 -1.87 9.28
CA TYR A 160 -19.04 -1.34 7.91
C TYR A 160 -17.92 -0.32 7.78
N ASN A 161 -17.40 0.16 8.91
CA ASN A 161 -16.26 1.07 8.98
C ASN A 161 -14.96 0.33 9.32
N GLN A 162 -14.96 -1.01 9.32
CA GLN A 162 -13.78 -1.81 9.63
C GLN A 162 -13.18 -2.40 8.34
N PRO A 163 -11.88 -2.28 8.10
CA PRO A 163 -11.19 -2.86 6.94
C PRO A 163 -11.48 -4.35 6.76
N LYS A 164 -11.55 -5.07 7.87
CA LYS A 164 -11.79 -6.51 7.94
C LYS A 164 -12.93 -6.99 7.06
N LEU A 165 -14.09 -6.33 7.10
CA LEU A 165 -15.25 -6.76 6.29
C LEU A 165 -14.95 -6.68 4.78
N GLY A 166 -14.24 -5.63 4.35
CA GLY A 166 -13.84 -5.47 2.95
C GLY A 166 -12.81 -6.52 2.51
N ILE A 167 -11.84 -6.78 3.37
CA ILE A 167 -10.79 -7.79 3.12
C ILE A 167 -11.41 -9.19 3.07
N ASP A 168 -12.24 -9.57 4.05
CA ASP A 168 -12.92 -10.88 4.08
C ASP A 168 -13.76 -11.11 2.81
N ALA A 169 -14.52 -10.09 2.37
CA ALA A 169 -15.31 -10.18 1.14
C ALA A 169 -14.43 -10.42 -0.09
N PHE A 170 -13.27 -9.75 -0.19
CA PHE A 170 -12.32 -9.99 -1.27
C PHE A 170 -11.76 -11.41 -1.20
N LEU A 171 -11.31 -11.87 -0.02
CA LEU A 171 -10.73 -13.20 0.16
C LEU A 171 -11.73 -14.30 -0.20
N ASP A 172 -13.00 -14.16 0.18
CA ASP A 172 -14.06 -15.12 -0.14
C ASP A 172 -14.32 -15.22 -1.65
N VAL A 173 -14.35 -14.08 -2.36
CA VAL A 173 -14.62 -14.05 -3.80
C VAL A 173 -13.43 -14.60 -4.60
N PHE A 174 -12.20 -14.36 -4.16
CA PHE A 174 -10.99 -14.74 -4.89
C PHE A 174 -10.29 -16.00 -4.35
N GLN A 175 -10.93 -16.75 -3.43
CA GLN A 175 -10.33 -17.89 -2.71
C GLN A 175 -9.68 -18.96 -3.62
N ASP A 176 -10.19 -19.17 -4.82
CA ASP A 176 -9.65 -20.12 -5.80
C ASP A 176 -8.41 -19.59 -6.55
N ARG A 177 -8.11 -18.29 -6.43
CA ARG A 177 -7.06 -17.59 -7.17
C ARG A 177 -5.94 -17.06 -6.30
N ILE A 178 -6.01 -17.28 -5.00
CA ILE A 178 -5.07 -16.76 -4.03
C ILE A 178 -4.50 -17.86 -3.15
N GLU A 179 -3.36 -17.55 -2.56
CA GLU A 179 -2.78 -18.26 -1.44
C GLU A 179 -2.61 -17.25 -0.29
N ILE A 180 -3.22 -17.51 0.86
CA ILE A 180 -3.01 -16.70 2.05
C ILE A 180 -1.62 -17.02 2.61
N ILE A 181 -0.71 -16.05 2.62
CA ILE A 181 0.66 -16.19 3.09
C ILE A 181 0.88 -15.60 4.48
N HIS A 182 -0.02 -14.73 4.92
CA HIS A 182 -0.06 -14.17 6.27
C HIS A 182 -1.49 -13.81 6.67
N ASN A 183 -1.82 -14.02 7.94
CA ASN A 183 -3.11 -13.63 8.52
C ASN A 183 -2.89 -13.23 9.99
N GLY A 184 -2.79 -11.93 10.24
CA GLY A 184 -2.55 -11.29 11.53
C GLY A 184 -3.21 -9.93 11.60
N TYR A 185 -2.51 -8.93 12.13
CA TYR A 185 -2.95 -7.54 12.06
C TYR A 185 -2.92 -7.05 10.60
N GLN A 186 -1.95 -7.51 9.83
CA GLN A 186 -1.94 -7.42 8.37
C GLN A 186 -2.41 -8.75 7.76
N VAL A 187 -3.00 -8.68 6.58
CA VAL A 187 -3.28 -9.87 5.75
C VAL A 187 -2.45 -9.80 4.49
N GLY A 188 -1.78 -10.90 4.14
CA GLY A 188 -1.00 -11.02 2.93
C GLY A 188 -1.46 -12.19 2.08
N ILE A 189 -1.59 -11.98 0.77
CA ILE A 189 -1.90 -13.03 -0.20
C ILE A 189 -0.89 -13.05 -1.33
N LYS A 190 -0.76 -14.23 -1.97
CA LYS A 190 -0.06 -14.40 -3.23
C LYS A 190 -1.06 -14.79 -4.32
N LYS A 191 -1.00 -14.10 -5.47
CA LYS A 191 -1.82 -14.39 -6.66
C LYS A 191 -1.35 -15.67 -7.31
N ARG A 192 -2.26 -16.64 -7.49
CA ARG A 192 -1.99 -17.92 -8.17
C ARG A 192 -2.10 -17.81 -9.66
#